data_e2489f1f8c94b3dd04b38a2993d4c525
#
_entry.id   e2489f1f8c94b3dd04b38a2993d4c525
#
_cell.length_a   1.000
_cell.length_b   1.000
_cell.length_c   1.000
_cell.angle_alpha   90.00
_cell.angle_beta   90.00
_cell.angle_gamma   90.00
#
_symmetry.space_group_name_H-M   'P 1'
#
loop_
_entity.id
_entity.type
_entity.pdbx_description
1 polymer ?
#
loop_
_entity_poly.entity_id
_entity_poly.type
_entity_poly.pdbx_seq_one_letter_code
_entity_poly.pdbx_strand_id
1 'polypeptide(L)'
;AVEKINQANIKTVVLQSGEENFEEAFICDLIIKIKKINPQMAVTLSLGEQNYKNLQNWKNAGADRYLLRIESSTKNHYEYLHHKRNIETRLECLKNLQELKYQTGSGIMTGLPKQNIKMIVDDILFFNENKFQMLGIGPFIPHHQTEFANQPKGTAKLALKTIIATRILNPYALIPATTALGSLDKDYRSQALLCGANVLMPNFTPQQQKSQYEIYPNKKCINENFTKTSQNTFSELEKLAKDANMVLDFSRGDALN
;
A
#
# COMPACT_ATOMS: atom_id res chain seq x y z
N ALA A 1 3.91 16.50 -8.96
CA ALA A 1 3.08 15.28 -8.86
C ALA A 1 1.68 15.61 -8.33
N VAL A 2 1.55 16.19 -7.13
CA VAL A 2 0.25 16.42 -6.46
C VAL A 2 -0.72 17.28 -7.28
N GLU A 3 -0.24 18.32 -7.95
CA GLU A 3 -1.07 19.13 -8.86
C GLU A 3 -1.68 18.30 -10.00
N LYS A 4 -0.89 17.37 -10.57
CA LYS A 4 -1.37 16.44 -11.60
C LYS A 4 -2.43 15.48 -11.04
N ILE A 5 -2.22 14.98 -9.82
CA ILE A 5 -3.19 14.13 -9.11
C ILE A 5 -4.51 14.88 -8.92
N ASN A 6 -4.43 16.14 -8.47
CA ASN A 6 -5.61 17.00 -8.28
C ASN A 6 -6.33 17.32 -9.60
N GLN A 7 -5.58 17.64 -10.67
CA GLN A 7 -6.14 17.84 -12.01
C GLN A 7 -6.83 16.61 -12.57
N ALA A 8 -6.36 15.41 -12.18
CA ALA A 8 -6.95 14.13 -12.53
C ALA A 8 -8.18 13.77 -11.66
N ASN A 9 -8.65 14.68 -10.80
CA ASN A 9 -9.75 14.47 -9.85
C ASN A 9 -9.53 13.30 -8.87
N ILE A 10 -8.29 12.87 -8.66
CA ILE A 10 -7.95 11.87 -7.63
C ILE A 10 -7.86 12.59 -6.29
N LYS A 11 -8.57 12.10 -5.29
CA LYS A 11 -8.70 12.74 -3.97
C LYS A 11 -7.85 12.08 -2.89
N THR A 12 -6.91 11.24 -3.26
CA THR A 12 -5.97 10.59 -2.34
C THR A 12 -4.57 10.58 -2.92
N VAL A 13 -3.59 10.92 -2.10
CA VAL A 13 -2.17 10.76 -2.42
C VAL A 13 -1.50 9.84 -1.40
N VAL A 14 -0.60 8.98 -1.87
CA VAL A 14 0.24 8.15 -1.02
C VAL A 14 1.68 8.63 -1.14
N LEU A 15 2.27 9.05 -0.03
CA LEU A 15 3.68 9.34 0.11
C LEU A 15 4.37 8.10 0.65
N GLN A 16 5.17 7.46 -0.19
CA GLN A 16 5.84 6.21 0.13
C GLN A 16 7.34 6.34 -0.05
N SER A 17 8.10 5.77 0.89
CA SER A 17 9.57 5.69 0.83
C SER A 17 10.07 4.36 1.40
N GLY A 18 11.38 4.20 1.43
CA GLY A 18 12.03 3.25 2.31
C GLY A 18 11.81 3.61 3.80
N GLU A 19 12.19 2.70 4.69
CA GLU A 19 12.08 2.89 6.14
C GLU A 19 13.29 3.67 6.67
N GLU A 20 13.32 4.95 6.35
CA GLU A 20 14.37 5.89 6.72
C GLU A 20 13.87 6.88 7.77
N ASN A 21 14.82 7.49 8.48
CA ASN A 21 14.49 8.60 9.37
C ASN A 21 14.37 9.89 8.56
N PHE A 22 13.16 10.41 8.46
CA PHE A 22 12.90 11.71 7.85
C PHE A 22 12.93 12.82 8.89
N GLU A 23 13.40 13.98 8.49
CA GLU A 23 13.22 15.18 9.28
C GLU A 23 11.72 15.48 9.42
N GLU A 24 11.26 15.52 10.67
CA GLU A 24 9.83 15.68 10.99
C GLU A 24 9.22 16.90 10.32
N ALA A 25 9.92 18.04 10.39
CA ALA A 25 9.47 19.32 9.82
C ALA A 25 9.31 19.25 8.29
N PHE A 26 10.17 18.52 7.60
CA PHE A 26 10.08 18.32 6.14
C PHE A 26 8.77 17.63 5.75
N ILE A 27 8.39 16.58 6.45
CA ILE A 27 7.14 15.85 6.17
C ILE A 27 5.92 16.70 6.55
N CYS A 28 5.96 17.44 7.66
CA CYS A 28 4.90 18.39 8.01
C CYS A 28 4.69 19.44 6.91
N ASP A 29 5.76 20.08 6.44
CA ASP A 29 5.69 21.08 5.37
C ASP A 29 5.11 20.51 4.06
N LEU A 30 5.51 19.28 3.71
CA LEU A 30 4.98 18.58 2.54
C LEU A 30 3.47 18.33 2.66
N ILE A 31 2.99 17.85 3.81
CA ILE A 31 1.58 17.63 4.08
C ILE A 31 0.79 18.94 3.99
N ILE A 32 1.28 20.00 4.60
CA ILE A 32 0.66 21.33 4.58
C ILE A 32 0.55 21.86 3.13
N LYS A 33 1.61 21.71 2.31
CA LYS A 33 1.59 22.09 0.90
C LYS A 33 0.57 21.29 0.10
N ILE A 34 0.42 20.00 0.37
CA ILE A 34 -0.61 19.16 -0.27
C ILE A 34 -2.01 19.66 0.09
N LYS A 35 -2.25 19.93 1.38
CA LYS A 35 -3.54 20.44 1.86
C LYS A 35 -3.86 21.85 1.35
N LYS A 36 -2.85 22.68 1.05
CA LYS A 36 -3.05 23.98 0.38
C LYS A 36 -3.50 23.82 -1.08
N ILE A 37 -3.03 22.78 -1.79
CA ILE A 37 -3.47 22.49 -3.17
C ILE A 37 -4.93 22.01 -3.16
N ASN A 38 -5.26 21.09 -2.25
CA ASN A 38 -6.62 20.59 -2.10
C ASN A 38 -6.85 20.16 -0.62
N PRO A 39 -7.62 20.94 0.16
CA PRO A 39 -7.91 20.62 1.57
C PRO A 39 -8.63 19.27 1.76
N GLN A 40 -9.38 18.82 0.76
CA GLN A 40 -10.11 17.54 0.81
C GLN A 40 -9.25 16.34 0.39
N MET A 41 -8.04 16.54 -0.11
CA MET A 41 -7.16 15.44 -0.51
C MET A 41 -6.73 14.62 0.71
N ALA A 42 -7.02 13.32 0.70
CA ALA A 42 -6.52 12.41 1.72
C ALA A 42 -5.01 12.19 1.55
N VAL A 43 -4.25 12.45 2.60
CA VAL A 43 -2.80 12.22 2.63
C VAL A 43 -2.53 10.92 3.38
N THR A 44 -2.04 9.93 2.66
CA THR A 44 -1.60 8.64 3.21
C THR A 44 -0.07 8.62 3.29
N LEU A 45 0.46 8.29 4.44
CA LEU A 45 1.90 8.10 4.65
C LEU A 45 2.24 6.61 4.68
N SER A 46 3.38 6.25 4.12
CA SER A 46 3.99 4.90 4.19
C SER A 46 5.51 5.07 4.28
N LEU A 47 5.97 5.46 5.47
CA LEU A 47 7.34 5.94 5.75
C LEU A 47 8.06 5.07 6.79
N GLY A 48 7.60 3.82 7.00
CA GLY A 48 8.17 2.91 7.99
C GLY A 48 7.77 3.21 9.43
N GLU A 49 8.52 2.65 10.36
CA GLU A 49 8.32 2.90 11.80
C GLU A 49 8.77 4.30 12.19
N GLN A 50 7.94 4.97 12.99
CA GLN A 50 8.20 6.33 13.46
C GLN A 50 7.85 6.46 14.94
N ASN A 51 8.51 7.38 15.64
CA ASN A 51 8.18 7.67 17.01
C ASN A 51 6.81 8.38 17.14
N TYR A 52 6.21 8.28 18.30
CA TYR A 52 4.87 8.84 18.58
C TYR A 52 4.77 10.34 18.27
N LYS A 53 5.81 11.12 18.60
CA LYS A 53 5.85 12.57 18.39
C LYS A 53 5.79 12.93 16.90
N ASN A 54 6.57 12.24 16.05
CA ASN A 54 6.54 12.46 14.61
C ASN A 54 5.15 12.15 14.06
N LEU A 55 4.57 10.99 14.43
CA LEU A 55 3.24 10.59 14.01
C LEU A 55 2.18 11.61 14.43
N GLN A 56 2.25 12.12 15.66
CA GLN A 56 1.33 13.14 16.16
C GLN A 56 1.45 14.46 15.39
N ASN A 57 2.68 14.92 15.12
CA ASN A 57 2.91 16.16 14.40
C ASN A 57 2.46 16.07 12.94
N TRP A 58 2.71 14.94 12.28
CA TRP A 58 2.22 14.71 10.92
C TRP A 58 0.69 14.60 10.86
N LYS A 59 0.08 14.01 11.88
CA LYS A 59 -1.40 14.01 12.03
C LYS A 59 -1.95 15.42 12.14
N ASN A 60 -1.34 16.24 13.00
CA ASN A 60 -1.71 17.63 13.20
C ASN A 60 -1.49 18.49 11.93
N ALA A 61 -0.48 18.18 11.13
CA ALA A 61 -0.24 18.81 9.84
C ALA A 61 -1.28 18.42 8.77
N GLY A 62 -2.11 17.39 9.02
CA GLY A 62 -3.21 16.99 8.17
C GLY A 62 -3.06 15.62 7.49
N ALA A 63 -2.12 14.77 7.91
CA ALA A 63 -2.07 13.40 7.43
C ALA A 63 -3.32 12.63 7.91
N ASP A 64 -3.98 11.95 6.97
CA ASP A 64 -5.23 11.25 7.23
C ASP A 64 -5.02 9.78 7.54
N ARG A 65 -4.10 9.13 6.81
CA ARG A 65 -3.91 7.69 6.78
C ARG A 65 -2.45 7.31 6.90
N TYR A 66 -2.20 6.13 7.45
CA TYR A 66 -0.86 5.57 7.53
C TYR A 66 -0.87 4.08 7.18
N LEU A 67 0.02 3.66 6.27
CA LEU A 67 0.23 2.26 5.93
C LEU A 67 1.57 1.80 6.52
N LEU A 68 1.53 0.86 7.47
CA LEU A 68 2.69 0.23 8.06
C LEU A 68 2.55 -1.29 7.97
N ARG A 69 3.21 -1.89 6.99
CA ARG A 69 3.09 -3.32 6.72
C ARG A 69 3.78 -4.15 7.81
N ILE A 70 3.06 -5.13 8.34
CA ILE A 70 3.62 -6.08 9.32
C ILE A 70 4.50 -7.14 8.63
N GLU A 71 4.23 -7.49 7.40
CA GLU A 71 4.80 -8.56 6.57
C GLU A 71 4.64 -9.97 7.16
N SER A 72 4.68 -10.14 8.45
CA SER A 72 4.30 -11.36 9.18
C SER A 72 3.99 -11.03 10.64
N SER A 73 2.88 -11.49 11.16
CA SER A 73 2.52 -11.39 12.58
C SER A 73 3.19 -12.45 13.45
N THR A 74 3.80 -13.45 12.82
CA THR A 74 4.59 -14.48 13.51
C THR A 74 5.98 -13.94 13.87
N LYS A 75 6.26 -13.75 15.16
CA LYS A 75 7.50 -13.12 15.66
C LYS A 75 8.77 -13.65 15.01
N ASN A 76 9.03 -14.94 15.10
CA ASN A 76 10.28 -15.53 14.56
C ASN A 76 10.38 -15.36 13.04
N HIS A 77 9.25 -15.31 12.32
CA HIS A 77 9.25 -15.09 10.88
C HIS A 77 9.47 -13.61 10.56
N TYR A 78 8.85 -12.70 11.30
CA TYR A 78 9.11 -11.27 11.18
C TYR A 78 10.60 -10.94 11.37
N GLU A 79 11.21 -11.43 12.46
CA GLU A 79 12.61 -11.20 12.78
C GLU A 79 13.57 -11.84 11.76
N TYR A 80 13.17 -12.97 11.15
CA TYR A 80 13.90 -13.57 10.03
C TYR A 80 13.87 -12.68 8.78
N LEU A 81 12.72 -12.05 8.49
CA LEU A 81 12.55 -11.16 7.32
C LEU A 81 13.22 -9.79 7.53
N HIS A 82 13.28 -9.32 8.76
CA HIS A 82 13.73 -7.98 9.12
C HIS A 82 14.90 -8.07 10.12
N HIS A 83 16.07 -8.39 9.62
CA HIS A 83 17.26 -8.49 10.46
C HIS A 83 17.45 -7.26 11.35
N LYS A 84 17.75 -7.48 12.63
CA LYS A 84 17.97 -6.46 13.65
C LYS A 84 16.74 -5.59 13.99
N ARG A 85 15.54 -6.01 13.58
CA ARG A 85 14.28 -5.35 13.95
C ARG A 85 13.47 -6.25 14.86
N ASN A 86 12.75 -5.62 15.76
CA ASN A 86 11.90 -6.28 16.72
C ASN A 86 10.43 -6.08 16.32
N ILE A 87 9.63 -7.15 16.34
CA ILE A 87 8.21 -7.08 16.02
C ILE A 87 7.45 -6.19 17.01
N GLU A 88 7.85 -6.17 18.28
CA GLU A 88 7.20 -5.38 19.32
C GLU A 88 7.22 -3.89 18.98
N THR A 89 8.33 -3.37 18.43
CA THR A 89 8.42 -1.97 17.97
C THR A 89 7.43 -1.70 16.84
N ARG A 90 7.28 -2.65 15.90
CA ARG A 90 6.31 -2.55 14.80
C ARG A 90 4.87 -2.54 15.32
N LEU A 91 4.56 -3.42 16.26
CA LEU A 91 3.23 -3.52 16.88
C LEU A 91 2.90 -2.27 17.69
N GLU A 92 3.86 -1.74 18.46
CA GLU A 92 3.69 -0.49 19.19
C GLU A 92 3.42 0.69 18.24
N CYS A 93 4.17 0.79 17.14
CA CYS A 93 3.95 1.83 16.14
C CYS A 93 2.54 1.72 15.52
N LEU A 94 2.07 0.51 15.18
CA LEU A 94 0.70 0.28 14.69
C LEU A 94 -0.36 0.70 15.72
N LYS A 95 -0.15 0.41 17.00
CA LYS A 95 -1.01 0.85 18.09
C LYS A 95 -1.04 2.38 18.22
N ASN A 96 0.13 3.03 18.20
CA ASN A 96 0.26 4.48 18.24
C ASN A 96 -0.51 5.17 17.08
N LEU A 97 -0.47 4.60 15.87
CA LEU A 97 -1.23 5.09 14.73
C LEU A 97 -2.74 5.04 14.97
N GLN A 98 -3.25 3.97 15.58
CA GLN A 98 -4.67 3.85 15.93
C GLN A 98 -5.07 4.81 17.04
N GLU A 99 -4.26 4.96 18.09
CA GLU A 99 -4.48 5.92 19.19
C GLU A 99 -4.54 7.36 18.66
N LEU A 100 -3.69 7.72 17.71
CA LEU A 100 -3.68 9.00 17.02
C LEU A 100 -4.80 9.15 15.98
N LYS A 101 -5.68 8.13 15.86
CA LYS A 101 -6.84 8.13 14.95
C LYS A 101 -6.46 8.32 13.48
N TYR A 102 -5.35 7.72 13.06
CA TYR A 102 -5.11 7.51 11.65
C TYR A 102 -6.07 6.45 11.11
N GLN A 103 -6.53 6.58 9.89
CA GLN A 103 -7.00 5.43 9.14
C GLN A 103 -5.79 4.53 8.91
N THR A 104 -5.67 3.50 9.76
CA THR A 104 -4.46 2.67 9.84
C THR A 104 -4.56 1.49 8.90
N GLY A 105 -3.48 1.23 8.18
CA GLY A 105 -3.34 0.07 7.32
C GLY A 105 -2.11 -0.76 7.65
N SER A 106 -2.20 -2.04 7.30
CA SER A 106 -1.09 -2.98 7.36
C SER A 106 -1.05 -3.85 6.10
N GLY A 107 -0.28 -4.91 6.08
CA GLY A 107 -0.21 -5.79 4.93
C GLY A 107 0.87 -6.84 5.05
N ILE A 108 0.80 -7.80 4.12
CA ILE A 108 1.76 -8.90 4.00
C ILE A 108 2.14 -9.16 2.54
N MET A 109 3.23 -9.84 2.35
CA MET A 109 3.54 -10.53 1.09
C MET A 109 3.24 -12.02 1.24
N THR A 110 2.78 -12.65 0.16
CA THR A 110 2.53 -14.09 0.12
C THR A 110 3.63 -14.81 -0.67
N GLY A 111 4.07 -15.94 -0.16
CA GLY A 111 5.18 -16.70 -0.73
C GLY A 111 6.55 -16.19 -0.29
N LEU A 112 6.62 -15.55 0.88
CA LEU A 112 7.88 -15.18 1.52
C LEU A 112 8.71 -16.42 1.88
N PRO A 113 10.04 -16.32 1.91
CA PRO A 113 10.89 -17.41 2.37
C PRO A 113 10.47 -17.91 3.76
N LYS A 114 10.40 -19.24 3.93
CA LYS A 114 9.94 -19.93 5.17
C LYS A 114 8.49 -19.66 5.59
N GLN A 115 7.70 -18.93 4.82
CA GLN A 115 6.28 -18.73 5.08
C GLN A 115 5.49 -20.01 4.84
N ASN A 116 4.56 -20.34 5.73
CA ASN A 116 3.61 -21.42 5.55
C ASN A 116 2.16 -20.90 5.60
N ILE A 117 1.20 -21.77 5.28
CA ILE A 117 -0.21 -21.38 5.22
C ILE A 117 -0.76 -20.95 6.58
N LYS A 118 -0.31 -21.60 7.68
CA LYS A 118 -0.74 -21.21 9.03
C LYS A 118 -0.34 -19.76 9.34
N MET A 119 0.89 -19.34 9.00
CA MET A 119 1.31 -17.94 9.17
C MET A 119 0.43 -16.96 8.41
N ILE A 120 0.04 -17.28 7.17
CA ILE A 120 -0.88 -16.44 6.38
C ILE A 120 -2.25 -16.36 7.05
N VAL A 121 -2.76 -17.45 7.60
CA VAL A 121 -4.03 -17.45 8.36
C VAL A 121 -3.89 -16.58 9.61
N ASP A 122 -2.82 -16.75 10.39
CA ASP A 122 -2.55 -15.95 11.57
C ASP A 122 -2.47 -14.45 11.22
N ASP A 123 -1.85 -14.10 10.09
CA ASP A 123 -1.77 -12.72 9.59
C ASP A 123 -3.15 -12.14 9.25
N ILE A 124 -4.04 -12.93 8.61
CA ILE A 124 -5.41 -12.50 8.28
C ILE A 124 -6.24 -12.29 9.55
N LEU A 125 -6.11 -13.19 10.55
CA LEU A 125 -6.75 -13.03 11.85
C LEU A 125 -6.23 -11.80 12.58
N PHE A 126 -4.92 -11.55 12.57
CA PHE A 126 -4.30 -10.35 13.12
C PHE A 126 -4.89 -9.07 12.50
N PHE A 127 -5.14 -9.04 11.19
CA PHE A 127 -5.79 -7.89 10.55
C PHE A 127 -7.20 -7.64 11.08
N ASN A 128 -7.98 -8.70 11.24
CA ASN A 128 -9.36 -8.62 11.73
C ASN A 128 -9.42 -8.18 13.19
N GLU A 129 -8.58 -8.76 14.04
CA GLU A 129 -8.50 -8.44 15.47
C GLU A 129 -8.11 -6.97 15.71
N ASN A 130 -7.18 -6.45 14.90
CA ASN A 130 -6.73 -5.06 14.99
C ASN A 130 -7.60 -4.08 14.17
N LYS A 131 -8.61 -4.57 13.44
CA LYS A 131 -9.55 -3.75 12.66
C LYS A 131 -8.85 -2.77 11.72
N PHE A 132 -7.80 -3.21 11.03
CA PHE A 132 -7.12 -2.36 10.06
C PHE A 132 -8.01 -2.04 8.88
N GLN A 133 -8.00 -0.77 8.49
CA GLN A 133 -8.88 -0.22 7.46
C GLN A 133 -8.29 -0.30 6.05
N MET A 134 -6.99 -0.51 5.92
CA MET A 134 -6.28 -0.69 4.65
C MET A 134 -5.40 -1.93 4.74
N LEU A 135 -5.50 -2.86 3.76
CA LEU A 135 -4.81 -4.15 3.82
C LEU A 135 -4.09 -4.44 2.50
N GLY A 136 -2.77 -4.22 2.50
CA GLY A 136 -1.91 -4.46 1.34
C GLY A 136 -1.51 -5.94 1.22
N ILE A 137 -2.02 -6.66 0.21
CA ILE A 137 -1.70 -8.08 -0.02
C ILE A 137 -1.16 -8.23 -1.44
N GLY A 138 0.01 -8.80 -1.57
CA GLY A 138 0.63 -9.06 -2.87
C GLY A 138 1.60 -10.23 -2.83
N PRO A 139 1.98 -10.79 -3.98
CA PRO A 139 3.00 -11.82 -4.03
C PRO A 139 4.37 -11.24 -3.69
N PHE A 140 5.21 -12.03 -3.04
CA PHE A 140 6.61 -11.72 -2.89
C PHE A 140 7.31 -11.75 -4.25
N ILE A 141 8.07 -10.71 -4.57
CA ILE A 141 8.94 -10.66 -5.76
C ILE A 141 10.36 -10.34 -5.27
N PRO A 142 11.32 -11.26 -5.44
CA PRO A 142 12.68 -11.05 -4.95
C PRO A 142 13.36 -9.89 -5.68
N HIS A 143 14.14 -9.10 -4.95
CA HIS A 143 14.96 -8.04 -5.52
C HIS A 143 16.44 -8.44 -5.49
N HIS A 144 17.16 -8.19 -6.58
CA HIS A 144 18.55 -8.63 -6.77
C HIS A 144 19.54 -8.04 -5.75
N GLN A 145 19.21 -6.94 -5.10
CA GLN A 145 20.04 -6.27 -4.08
C GLN A 145 19.70 -6.72 -2.65
N THR A 146 18.86 -7.74 -2.47
CA THR A 146 18.49 -8.25 -1.15
C THR A 146 19.05 -9.64 -0.93
N GLU A 147 19.18 -10.05 0.32
CA GLU A 147 19.56 -11.42 0.69
C GLU A 147 18.60 -12.49 0.15
N PHE A 148 17.37 -12.09 -0.18
CA PHE A 148 16.34 -12.96 -0.76
C PHE A 148 16.35 -13.00 -2.28
N ALA A 149 17.40 -12.46 -2.96
CA ALA A 149 17.51 -12.38 -4.42
C ALA A 149 17.28 -13.71 -5.15
N ASN A 150 17.75 -14.81 -4.55
CA ASN A 150 17.67 -16.15 -5.12
C ASN A 150 16.46 -16.98 -4.63
N GLN A 151 15.54 -16.37 -3.89
CA GLN A 151 14.34 -17.06 -3.42
C GLN A 151 13.27 -17.11 -4.52
N PRO A 152 12.43 -18.16 -4.54
CA PRO A 152 11.33 -18.21 -5.49
C PRO A 152 10.34 -17.08 -5.24
N LYS A 153 9.79 -16.53 -6.32
CA LYS A 153 8.71 -15.54 -6.23
C LYS A 153 7.40 -16.18 -5.75
N GLY A 154 6.59 -15.42 -5.03
CA GLY A 154 5.25 -15.80 -4.66
C GLY A 154 4.34 -15.95 -5.88
N THR A 155 3.26 -16.73 -5.74
CA THR A 155 2.33 -17.02 -6.83
C THR A 155 1.10 -16.13 -6.78
N ALA A 156 0.55 -15.77 -7.96
CA ALA A 156 -0.74 -15.09 -8.06
C ALA A 156 -1.84 -15.88 -7.35
N LYS A 157 -1.88 -17.22 -7.53
CA LYS A 157 -2.88 -18.10 -6.92
C LYS A 157 -2.94 -17.96 -5.40
N LEU A 158 -1.79 -17.93 -4.72
CA LEU A 158 -1.74 -17.77 -3.26
C LEU A 158 -2.20 -16.36 -2.85
N ALA A 159 -1.70 -15.32 -3.53
CA ALA A 159 -2.10 -13.94 -3.24
C ALA A 159 -3.62 -13.72 -3.43
N LEU A 160 -4.20 -14.22 -4.53
CA LEU A 160 -5.64 -14.11 -4.78
C LEU A 160 -6.48 -14.84 -3.74
N LYS A 161 -6.09 -16.07 -3.33
CA LYS A 161 -6.75 -16.79 -2.22
C LYS A 161 -6.67 -16.03 -0.90
N THR A 162 -5.52 -15.42 -0.62
CA THR A 162 -5.34 -14.60 0.58
C THR A 162 -6.23 -13.35 0.54
N ILE A 163 -6.35 -12.69 -0.61
CA ILE A 163 -7.28 -11.56 -0.80
C ILE A 163 -8.73 -11.99 -0.52
N ILE A 164 -9.18 -13.13 -1.06
CA ILE A 164 -10.53 -13.65 -0.82
C ILE A 164 -10.77 -13.86 0.69
N ALA A 165 -9.90 -14.59 1.37
CA ALA A 165 -10.02 -14.87 2.79
C ALA A 165 -10.00 -13.58 3.63
N THR A 166 -9.11 -12.63 3.27
CA THR A 166 -9.04 -11.33 3.92
C THR A 166 -10.32 -10.53 3.73
N ARG A 167 -10.89 -10.50 2.51
CA ARG A 167 -12.15 -9.79 2.23
C ARG A 167 -13.33 -10.35 3.04
N ILE A 168 -13.41 -11.67 3.18
CA ILE A 168 -14.47 -12.33 3.97
C ILE A 168 -14.42 -11.89 5.44
N LEU A 169 -13.22 -11.84 6.03
CA LEU A 169 -13.05 -11.46 7.43
C LEU A 169 -13.00 -9.96 7.67
N ASN A 170 -12.66 -9.17 6.66
CA ASN A 170 -12.53 -7.70 6.72
C ASN A 170 -13.38 -7.05 5.61
N PRO A 171 -14.72 -7.11 5.69
CA PRO A 171 -15.61 -6.76 4.59
C PRO A 171 -15.55 -5.30 4.15
N TYR A 172 -15.13 -4.39 5.03
CA TYR A 172 -15.06 -2.94 4.78
C TYR A 172 -13.65 -2.43 4.50
N ALA A 173 -12.63 -3.28 4.56
CA ALA A 173 -11.25 -2.85 4.35
C ALA A 173 -10.98 -2.39 2.90
N LEU A 174 -10.11 -1.41 2.76
CA LEU A 174 -9.54 -1.02 1.47
C LEU A 174 -8.41 -1.98 1.11
N ILE A 175 -8.59 -2.77 0.07
CA ILE A 175 -7.61 -3.79 -0.37
C ILE A 175 -7.16 -3.44 -1.79
N PRO A 176 -5.89 -3.03 -2.00
CA PRO A 176 -5.41 -2.70 -3.33
C PRO A 176 -5.17 -3.95 -4.19
N ALA A 177 -5.53 -3.85 -5.47
CA ALA A 177 -4.98 -4.71 -6.51
C ALA A 177 -3.55 -4.24 -6.77
N THR A 178 -2.58 -4.85 -6.08
CA THR A 178 -1.20 -4.36 -6.00
C THR A 178 -0.46 -4.39 -7.33
N THR A 179 0.50 -3.47 -7.52
CA THR A 179 1.38 -3.48 -8.71
C THR A 179 2.20 -4.76 -8.81
N ALA A 180 2.49 -5.43 -7.69
CA ALA A 180 3.16 -6.73 -7.68
C ALA A 180 2.35 -7.81 -8.43
N LEU A 181 1.01 -7.82 -8.29
CA LEU A 181 0.14 -8.70 -9.08
C LEU A 181 0.14 -8.37 -10.57
N GLY A 182 0.38 -7.10 -10.92
CA GLY A 182 0.54 -6.68 -12.32
C GLY A 182 1.91 -7.00 -12.92
N SER A 183 2.90 -7.39 -12.10
CA SER A 183 4.31 -7.57 -12.48
C SER A 183 4.77 -9.03 -12.47
N LEU A 184 3.84 -9.98 -12.38
CA LEU A 184 4.12 -11.41 -12.49
C LEU A 184 4.30 -11.83 -13.97
N ASP A 185 3.97 -13.07 -14.30
CA ASP A 185 3.97 -13.60 -15.67
C ASP A 185 2.90 -12.95 -16.56
N LYS A 186 1.80 -12.52 -15.96
CA LYS A 186 0.75 -11.68 -16.57
C LYS A 186 0.16 -10.73 -15.52
N ASP A 187 -0.72 -9.84 -15.98
CA ASP A 187 -1.42 -8.92 -15.10
C ASP A 187 -2.61 -9.60 -14.42
N TYR A 188 -2.55 -9.73 -13.10
CA TYR A 188 -3.60 -10.34 -12.26
C TYR A 188 -4.44 -9.31 -11.51
N ARG A 189 -4.31 -7.99 -11.80
CA ARG A 189 -5.04 -6.97 -11.05
C ARG A 189 -6.56 -7.04 -11.24
N SER A 190 -7.06 -7.34 -12.45
CA SER A 190 -8.50 -7.56 -12.66
C SER A 190 -9.01 -8.78 -11.87
N GLN A 191 -8.24 -9.87 -11.84
CA GLN A 191 -8.58 -11.02 -11.01
C GLN A 191 -8.58 -10.69 -9.51
N ALA A 192 -7.65 -9.82 -9.06
CA ALA A 192 -7.64 -9.37 -7.68
C ALA A 192 -8.90 -8.57 -7.32
N LEU A 193 -9.39 -7.71 -8.23
CA LEU A 193 -10.67 -7.01 -8.06
C LEU A 193 -11.83 -8.01 -7.93
N LEU A 194 -11.91 -9.02 -8.78
CA LEU A 194 -12.91 -10.09 -8.69
C LEU A 194 -12.80 -10.91 -7.39
N CYS A 195 -11.60 -10.99 -6.80
CA CYS A 195 -11.32 -11.68 -5.54
C CYS A 195 -11.57 -10.82 -4.29
N GLY A 196 -11.99 -9.56 -4.43
CA GLY A 196 -12.33 -8.70 -3.32
C GLY A 196 -11.38 -7.52 -3.09
N ALA A 197 -10.36 -7.30 -3.93
CA ALA A 197 -9.66 -6.01 -3.96
C ALA A 197 -10.63 -4.93 -4.46
N ASN A 198 -10.45 -3.69 -4.00
CA ASN A 198 -11.33 -2.57 -4.33
C ASN A 198 -10.58 -1.24 -4.49
N VAL A 199 -9.26 -1.28 -4.59
CA VAL A 199 -8.43 -0.07 -4.78
C VAL A 199 -7.47 -0.28 -5.93
N LEU A 200 -7.39 0.69 -6.85
CA LEU A 200 -6.36 0.80 -7.87
C LEU A 200 -5.44 1.98 -7.56
N MET A 201 -4.14 1.79 -7.70
CA MET A 201 -3.14 2.80 -7.36
C MET A 201 -2.29 3.16 -8.58
N PRO A 202 -2.62 4.25 -9.30
CA PRO A 202 -1.78 4.77 -10.36
C PRO A 202 -0.48 5.38 -9.79
N ASN A 203 0.62 5.29 -10.55
CA ASN A 203 1.91 5.80 -10.12
C ASN A 203 2.18 7.18 -10.70
N PHE A 204 2.17 8.20 -9.85
CA PHE A 204 2.46 9.60 -10.19
C PHE A 204 3.90 10.03 -9.89
N THR A 205 4.78 9.10 -9.52
CA THR A 205 6.20 9.42 -9.35
C THR A 205 6.75 10.06 -10.63
N PRO A 206 7.43 11.22 -10.55
CA PRO A 206 8.00 11.86 -11.73
C PRO A 206 8.96 10.92 -12.47
N GLN A 207 8.97 10.99 -13.80
CA GLN A 207 9.72 10.04 -14.65
C GLN A 207 11.21 9.95 -14.29
N GLN A 208 11.81 11.10 -13.94
CA GLN A 208 13.23 11.17 -13.56
C GLN A 208 13.57 10.41 -12.27
N GLN A 209 12.59 10.23 -11.38
CA GLN A 209 12.76 9.52 -10.09
C GLN A 209 12.25 8.07 -10.13
N LYS A 210 11.53 7.66 -11.18
CA LYS A 210 10.97 6.30 -11.26
C LYS A 210 12.05 5.22 -11.23
N SER A 211 13.18 5.45 -11.90
CA SER A 211 14.30 4.50 -11.93
C SER A 211 15.02 4.35 -10.59
N GLN A 212 14.92 5.36 -9.71
CA GLN A 212 15.52 5.33 -8.37
C GLN A 212 14.65 4.58 -7.36
N TYR A 213 13.40 4.26 -7.72
CA TYR A 213 12.43 3.61 -6.85
C TYR A 213 11.94 2.29 -7.45
N GLU A 214 12.89 1.43 -7.80
CA GLU A 214 12.63 0.07 -8.23
C GLU A 214 12.59 -0.87 -7.00
N ILE A 215 11.40 -1.08 -6.46
CA ILE A 215 11.20 -1.96 -5.29
C ILE A 215 11.40 -3.43 -5.66
N TYR A 216 11.20 -3.80 -6.93
CA TYR A 216 11.42 -5.13 -7.50
C TYR A 216 11.56 -5.03 -9.02
N PRO A 217 12.26 -6.01 -9.66
CA PRO A 217 12.51 -6.02 -11.09
C PRO A 217 11.20 -5.98 -11.91
N ASN A 218 11.22 -5.24 -13.01
CA ASN A 218 10.09 -5.12 -13.93
C ASN A 218 8.79 -4.62 -13.29
N LYS A 219 8.90 -3.79 -12.23
CA LYS A 219 7.73 -3.16 -11.61
C LYS A 219 6.86 -2.49 -12.65
N LYS A 220 5.64 -2.99 -12.83
CA LYS A 220 4.68 -2.41 -13.75
C LYS A 220 4.19 -1.09 -13.18
N CYS A 221 4.68 -0.01 -13.75
CA CYS A 221 4.19 1.34 -13.44
C CYS A 221 3.17 1.71 -14.50
N ILE A 222 1.97 2.06 -14.10
CA ILE A 222 0.99 2.66 -14.99
C ILE A 222 1.54 4.02 -15.38
N ASN A 223 2.00 4.14 -16.62
CA ASN A 223 2.46 5.40 -17.20
C ASN A 223 1.26 6.17 -17.70
N GLU A 224 0.65 6.93 -16.80
CA GLU A 224 -0.41 7.82 -17.18
C GLU A 224 0.19 9.13 -17.69
N ASN A 225 0.00 9.40 -18.99
CA ASN A 225 0.40 10.67 -19.60
C ASN A 225 -0.74 11.67 -19.36
N PHE A 226 -0.66 12.42 -18.25
CA PHE A 226 -1.54 13.56 -18.01
C PHE A 226 -1.16 14.74 -18.91
N THR A 227 -1.65 14.72 -20.14
CA THR A 227 -1.66 15.91 -20.99
C THR A 227 -3.02 16.57 -20.88
N LYS A 228 -3.07 17.90 -20.90
CA LYS A 228 -4.29 18.72 -20.75
C LYS A 228 -5.46 18.37 -21.69
N THR A 229 -5.30 17.42 -22.60
CA THR A 229 -6.24 17.11 -23.68
C THR A 229 -6.62 15.63 -23.80
N SER A 230 -6.20 14.73 -22.92
CA SER A 230 -6.43 13.31 -23.14
C SER A 230 -7.67 12.78 -22.38
N GLN A 231 -8.73 12.48 -23.12
CA GLN A 231 -9.84 11.62 -22.69
C GLN A 231 -9.38 10.18 -22.33
N ASN A 232 -8.11 9.85 -22.53
CA ASN A 232 -7.53 8.51 -22.33
C ASN A 232 -6.64 8.37 -21.07
N THR A 233 -6.74 9.30 -20.13
CA THR A 233 -5.81 9.38 -18.98
C THR A 233 -5.90 8.17 -18.04
N PHE A 234 -7.04 7.48 -17.98
CA PHE A 234 -7.29 6.32 -17.12
C PHE A 234 -7.65 5.05 -17.87
N SER A 235 -7.42 4.98 -19.19
CA SER A 235 -7.87 3.86 -20.03
C SER A 235 -7.43 2.48 -19.52
N GLU A 236 -6.22 2.36 -18.96
CA GLU A 236 -5.75 1.11 -18.37
C GLU A 236 -6.49 0.76 -17.08
N LEU A 237 -6.72 1.74 -16.20
CA LEU A 237 -7.45 1.53 -14.94
C LEU A 237 -8.93 1.22 -15.21
N GLU A 238 -9.54 1.94 -16.15
CA GLU A 238 -10.92 1.70 -16.60
C GLU A 238 -11.06 0.30 -17.20
N LYS A 239 -10.08 -0.14 -18.01
CA LYS A 239 -10.05 -1.50 -18.54
C LYS A 239 -9.97 -2.53 -17.41
N LEU A 240 -9.07 -2.36 -16.43
CA LEU A 240 -8.95 -3.26 -15.28
C LEU A 240 -10.26 -3.36 -14.49
N ALA A 241 -10.92 -2.23 -14.24
CA ALA A 241 -12.20 -2.18 -13.55
C ALA A 241 -13.31 -2.85 -14.39
N LYS A 242 -13.40 -2.54 -15.69
CA LYS A 242 -14.35 -3.14 -16.61
C LYS A 242 -14.20 -4.65 -16.74
N ASP A 243 -12.97 -5.14 -16.82
CA ASP A 243 -12.64 -6.59 -16.87
C ASP A 243 -13.10 -7.32 -15.58
N ALA A 244 -13.30 -6.58 -14.49
CA ALA A 244 -13.83 -7.07 -13.23
C ALA A 244 -15.33 -6.73 -13.01
N ASN A 245 -16.04 -6.24 -14.04
CA ASN A 245 -17.42 -5.74 -13.94
C ASN A 245 -17.61 -4.62 -12.89
N MET A 246 -16.61 -3.77 -12.73
CA MET A 246 -16.60 -2.64 -11.81
C MET A 246 -16.46 -1.31 -12.57
N VAL A 247 -16.75 -0.23 -11.89
CA VAL A 247 -16.52 1.15 -12.36
C VAL A 247 -15.54 1.86 -11.43
N LEU A 248 -14.78 2.82 -11.97
CA LEU A 248 -13.90 3.64 -11.14
C LEU A 248 -14.73 4.63 -10.31
N ASP A 249 -14.43 4.68 -9.01
CA ASP A 249 -14.91 5.69 -8.09
C ASP A 249 -13.78 6.68 -7.78
N PHE A 250 -14.04 7.96 -8.01
CA PHE A 250 -13.12 9.07 -7.73
C PHE A 250 -13.45 9.80 -6.43
N SER A 251 -14.22 9.19 -5.55
CA SER A 251 -14.42 9.68 -4.20
C SER A 251 -13.10 9.68 -3.41
N ARG A 252 -13.13 10.24 -2.20
CA ARG A 252 -11.95 10.26 -1.32
C ARG A 252 -11.50 8.86 -0.91
N GLY A 253 -12.40 7.87 -0.98
CA GLY A 253 -12.12 6.47 -0.66
C GLY A 253 -11.76 6.29 0.82
N ASP A 254 -12.48 6.93 1.74
CA ASP A 254 -12.34 6.64 3.17
C ASP A 254 -12.92 5.26 3.47
N ALA A 255 -12.30 4.52 4.38
CA ALA A 255 -12.83 3.24 4.81
C ALA A 255 -14.17 3.45 5.54
N LEU A 256 -15.09 2.52 5.32
CA LEU A 256 -16.34 2.48 6.07
C LEU A 256 -16.03 1.98 7.50
N ASN A 257 -16.59 2.66 8.49
CA ASN A 257 -16.46 2.28 9.91
C ASN A 257 -17.38 1.12 10.26
#